data_bb0a2fccca20e9f7740b0bbd7ab93909
#
_entry.id   bb0a2fccca20e9f7740b0bbd7ab93909
#
_cell.length_a   1.000
_cell.length_b   1.000
_cell.length_c   1.000
_cell.angle_alpha   90.00
_cell.angle_beta   90.00
_cell.angle_gamma   90.00
#
_symmetry.space_group_name_H-M   'P 1'
#
loop_
_entity.id
_entity.type
_entity.pdbx_description
1 polymer ?
#
loop_
_entity_poly.entity_id
_entity_poly.type
_entity_poly.pdbx_seq_one_letter_code
_entity_poly.pdbx_strand_id
1 'polypeptide(L)'
;MKKECPFRISALPALAAGAFLLPYPAGIFKEKQSVCFSQKGVVDSVRKVKTMDGNTAAAYISYAFTEVAAIYPITPSSPMAESVDEWAAHGKKNIFGDTVHVVEMQAEGGAAGAFHGSLQSGALTTTYTASQGMLLMIPNMYKVAGELLPGVFHIAARALANHALSIFGDHQDVMSARATGCAMLAEANAQEIMDLAGIAHLAAIKGRVPFINFFDGFRTSHEIQKVEVLDYDELAPLIDQKALAEFRARALNPDHPVIRG
;
A
#
# COMPACT_ATOMS: atom_id res chain seq x y z
N MET A 1 1.24 19.77 -29.74
CA MET A 1 0.19 19.25 -28.86
C MET A 1 0.90 18.50 -27.73
N LYS A 2 0.91 19.05 -26.53
CA LYS A 2 1.51 18.40 -25.35
C LYS A 2 0.51 17.38 -24.83
N LYS A 3 0.84 16.07 -24.89
CA LYS A 3 0.02 15.01 -24.33
C LYS A 3 0.22 15.01 -22.81
N GLU A 4 -0.85 15.17 -22.07
CA GLU A 4 -0.88 15.21 -20.60
C GLU A 4 -0.63 13.80 -20.02
N CYS A 5 0.04 13.78 -18.87
CA CYS A 5 0.33 12.56 -18.11
C CYS A 5 -0.99 11.95 -17.57
N PRO A 6 -1.19 10.61 -17.59
CA PRO A 6 -2.43 10.00 -17.10
C PRO A 6 -2.66 10.15 -15.59
N PHE A 7 -1.63 10.48 -14.84
CA PHE A 7 -1.77 10.89 -13.45
C PHE A 7 -1.83 12.41 -13.39
N ARG A 8 -3.04 12.97 -13.40
CA ARG A 8 -3.26 14.37 -13.04
C ARG A 8 -3.19 14.49 -11.52
N ILE A 9 -2.01 14.77 -11.00
CA ILE A 9 -1.89 15.34 -9.67
C ILE A 9 -2.35 16.78 -9.78
N SER A 10 -3.64 17.01 -9.69
CA SER A 10 -4.20 18.35 -9.55
C SER A 10 -4.02 18.77 -8.10
N ALA A 11 -3.13 19.76 -7.91
CA ALA A 11 -2.94 20.52 -6.70
C ALA A 11 -2.13 19.87 -5.57
N LEU A 12 -0.80 20.01 -5.65
CA LEU A 12 -0.02 20.28 -4.45
C LEU A 12 -0.08 21.79 -4.21
N PRO A 13 -0.80 22.29 -3.20
CA PRO A 13 -0.52 23.64 -2.72
C PRO A 13 0.85 23.62 -2.03
N ALA A 14 1.66 24.62 -2.34
CA ALA A 14 2.95 24.87 -1.75
C ALA A 14 2.87 24.88 -0.22
N LEU A 15 3.39 23.85 0.44
CA LEU A 15 3.81 23.89 1.82
C LEU A 15 5.35 23.98 1.85
N ALA A 16 5.83 25.17 1.51
CA ALA A 16 7.14 25.61 1.92
C ALA A 16 6.98 26.25 3.29
N ALA A 17 7.54 25.63 4.33
CA ALA A 17 8.22 26.28 5.45
C ALA A 17 8.45 25.24 6.58
N GLY A 18 9.70 24.99 6.91
CA GLY A 18 10.10 24.43 8.19
C GLY A 18 10.74 23.04 8.20
N ALA A 19 11.55 22.69 7.22
CA ALA A 19 12.46 21.56 7.36
C ALA A 19 13.82 22.05 7.84
N PHE A 20 14.22 21.62 9.01
CA PHE A 20 15.57 21.77 9.55
C PHE A 20 16.58 21.06 8.63
N LEU A 21 17.35 21.82 7.88
CA LEU A 21 18.41 21.34 7.02
C LEU A 21 19.65 21.03 7.85
N LEU A 22 19.98 19.77 8.01
CA LEU A 22 21.36 19.36 8.28
C LEU A 22 22.17 19.43 6.98
N PRO A 23 23.43 19.92 7.00
CA PRO A 23 24.20 20.09 5.76
C PRO A 23 24.68 18.72 5.23
N TYR A 24 24.11 18.29 4.12
CA TYR A 24 24.68 17.22 3.28
C TYR A 24 25.68 17.80 2.30
N PRO A 25 26.81 17.13 2.05
CA PRO A 25 27.82 17.64 1.13
C PRO A 25 27.28 17.77 -0.28
N ALA A 26 27.47 18.96 -0.87
CA ALA A 26 27.09 19.26 -2.24
C ALA A 26 27.94 18.43 -3.23
N GLY A 27 27.31 17.43 -3.87
CA GLY A 27 28.03 16.66 -4.89
C GLY A 27 27.25 15.56 -5.61
N ILE A 28 26.05 15.20 -5.21
CA ILE A 28 25.34 13.98 -5.73
C ILE A 28 24.08 14.31 -6.57
N PHE A 29 23.74 15.57 -6.78
CA PHE A 29 22.65 15.91 -7.70
C PHE A 29 23.21 16.44 -9.04
N LYS A 30 23.75 15.54 -9.85
CA LYS A 30 23.83 15.73 -11.29
C LYS A 30 22.82 14.82 -11.96
N GLU A 31 21.97 15.48 -12.76
CA GLU A 31 20.95 14.99 -13.66
C GLU A 31 19.54 14.87 -13.09
N LYS A 32 18.76 15.90 -13.46
CA LYS A 32 17.30 15.81 -13.57
C LYS A 32 16.98 14.76 -14.65
N GLN A 33 16.94 13.50 -14.30
CA GLN A 33 16.16 12.54 -15.06
C GLN A 33 14.71 12.76 -14.68
N SER A 34 14.02 13.60 -15.47
CA SER A 34 12.58 13.51 -15.58
C SER A 34 12.27 12.06 -15.98
N VAL A 35 11.72 11.28 -15.06
CA VAL A 35 11.18 9.96 -15.37
C VAL A 35 9.95 10.19 -16.23
N CYS A 36 10.21 10.38 -17.52
CA CYS A 36 9.19 10.39 -18.54
C CYS A 36 8.86 8.92 -18.81
N PHE A 37 7.73 8.44 -18.31
CA PHE A 37 7.19 7.16 -18.74
C PHE A 37 6.90 7.26 -20.24
N SER A 38 7.66 6.56 -21.06
CA SER A 38 7.46 6.51 -22.50
C SER A 38 6.09 5.90 -22.80
N GLN A 39 5.18 6.74 -23.26
CA GLN A 39 3.88 6.34 -23.75
C GLN A 39 4.01 5.58 -25.07
N LYS A 40 3.90 4.26 -25.04
CA LYS A 40 3.46 3.49 -26.19
C LYS A 40 2.14 2.83 -25.82
N GLY A 41 1.05 3.36 -26.38
CA GLY A 41 -0.27 2.70 -26.42
C GLY A 41 -1.25 3.03 -25.31
N VAL A 42 -1.46 4.32 -25.00
CA VAL A 42 -2.69 4.72 -24.29
C VAL A 42 -3.79 4.82 -25.33
N VAL A 43 -4.65 3.81 -25.38
CA VAL A 43 -5.97 3.94 -25.97
C VAL A 43 -6.75 4.90 -25.07
N ASP A 44 -7.37 5.95 -25.65
CA ASP A 44 -8.34 6.82 -24.96
C ASP A 44 -9.61 5.99 -24.61
N SER A 45 -9.49 5.04 -23.71
CA SER A 45 -10.64 4.38 -23.11
C SER A 45 -11.14 5.28 -21.98
N VAL A 46 -12.38 5.75 -22.12
CA VAL A 46 -13.08 6.43 -21.02
C VAL A 46 -13.08 5.46 -19.83
N ARG A 47 -12.39 5.81 -18.75
CA ARG A 47 -12.33 4.98 -17.55
C ARG A 47 -13.74 4.71 -17.02
N LYS A 48 -13.96 3.50 -16.55
CA LYS A 48 -15.23 3.13 -15.91
C LYS A 48 -15.36 3.87 -14.60
N VAL A 49 -16.49 4.52 -14.38
CA VAL A 49 -16.84 5.14 -13.12
C VAL A 49 -17.72 4.18 -12.32
N LYS A 50 -17.35 3.91 -11.08
CA LYS A 50 -18.13 3.12 -10.13
C LYS A 50 -18.39 3.93 -8.86
N THR A 51 -19.49 3.63 -8.20
CA THR A 51 -19.79 4.17 -6.88
C THR A 51 -19.26 3.20 -5.83
N MET A 52 -18.36 3.67 -4.95
CA MET A 52 -17.76 2.85 -3.89
C MET A 52 -17.27 3.74 -2.75
N ASP A 53 -17.03 3.14 -1.61
CA ASP A 53 -16.37 3.79 -0.47
C ASP A 53 -14.84 3.64 -0.51
N GLY A 54 -14.16 4.30 0.44
CA GLY A 54 -12.69 4.28 0.52
C GLY A 54 -12.14 2.89 0.82
N ASN A 55 -12.79 2.11 1.68
CA ASN A 55 -12.37 0.73 1.96
C ASN A 55 -12.45 -0.16 0.72
N THR A 56 -13.53 -0.04 -0.04
CA THR A 56 -13.71 -0.80 -1.30
C THR A 56 -12.69 -0.37 -2.35
N ALA A 57 -12.37 0.93 -2.44
CA ALA A 57 -11.34 1.43 -3.35
C ALA A 57 -9.95 0.88 -2.99
N ALA A 58 -9.58 0.93 -1.69
CA ALA A 58 -8.32 0.37 -1.20
C ALA A 58 -8.23 -1.14 -1.42
N ALA A 59 -9.28 -1.88 -1.09
CA ALA A 59 -9.36 -3.32 -1.33
C ALA A 59 -9.20 -3.66 -2.82
N TYR A 60 -9.90 -2.93 -3.69
CA TYR A 60 -9.87 -3.17 -5.13
C TYR A 60 -8.47 -3.01 -5.71
N ILE A 61 -7.81 -1.90 -5.40
CA ILE A 61 -6.49 -1.61 -5.97
C ILE A 61 -5.39 -2.48 -5.34
N SER A 62 -5.46 -2.72 -4.02
CA SER A 62 -4.49 -3.59 -3.35
C SER A 62 -4.59 -5.04 -3.80
N TYR A 63 -5.81 -5.55 -4.06
CA TYR A 63 -6.02 -6.90 -4.58
C TYR A 63 -5.24 -7.16 -5.87
N ALA A 64 -5.14 -6.14 -6.74
CA ALA A 64 -4.39 -6.26 -7.99
C ALA A 64 -2.94 -6.68 -7.78
N PHE A 65 -2.28 -6.16 -6.74
CA PHE A 65 -0.85 -6.37 -6.48
C PHE A 65 -0.55 -7.42 -5.41
N THR A 66 -1.58 -8.02 -4.81
CA THR A 66 -1.44 -8.92 -3.65
C THR A 66 -1.45 -10.37 -4.08
N GLU A 67 -0.48 -11.15 -3.61
CA GLU A 67 -0.45 -12.60 -3.70
C GLU A 67 -0.94 -13.24 -2.38
N VAL A 68 -0.56 -12.64 -1.24
CA VAL A 68 -0.99 -13.06 0.10
C VAL A 68 -1.58 -11.90 0.86
N ALA A 69 -2.78 -12.05 1.41
CA ALA A 69 -3.37 -11.12 2.35
C ALA A 69 -3.35 -11.74 3.76
N ALA A 70 -2.53 -11.19 4.64
CA ALA A 70 -2.47 -11.62 6.03
C ALA A 70 -3.34 -10.69 6.87
N ILE A 71 -4.46 -11.17 7.40
CA ILE A 71 -5.51 -10.34 7.97
C ILE A 71 -5.84 -10.70 9.41
N TYR A 72 -6.29 -9.71 10.15
CA TYR A 72 -7.10 -9.82 11.36
C TYR A 72 -8.01 -8.59 11.40
N PRO A 73 -9.31 -8.76 11.07
CA PRO A 73 -10.21 -7.63 10.86
C PRO A 73 -10.38 -6.76 12.11
N ILE A 74 -10.30 -5.46 11.93
CA ILE A 74 -10.53 -4.44 12.95
C ILE A 74 -11.26 -3.24 12.35
N THR A 75 -12.29 -2.73 13.07
CA THR A 75 -13.02 -1.52 12.66
C THR A 75 -12.11 -0.28 12.70
N PRO A 76 -12.12 0.60 11.67
CA PRO A 76 -13.00 0.64 10.50
C PRO A 76 -12.38 0.01 9.22
N SER A 77 -11.28 -0.73 9.33
CA SER A 77 -10.59 -1.34 8.18
C SER A 77 -11.14 -2.72 7.78
N SER A 78 -12.00 -3.34 8.60
CA SER A 78 -12.56 -4.67 8.33
C SER A 78 -13.13 -4.85 6.92
N PRO A 79 -13.89 -3.89 6.35
CA PRO A 79 -14.46 -4.07 5.01
C PRO A 79 -13.43 -4.25 3.90
N MET A 80 -12.19 -3.75 4.08
CA MET A 80 -11.10 -4.02 3.13
C MET A 80 -10.76 -5.51 3.11
N ALA A 81 -10.52 -6.10 4.29
CA ALA A 81 -10.19 -7.51 4.44
C ALA A 81 -11.33 -8.41 3.97
N GLU A 82 -12.57 -8.09 4.37
CA GLU A 82 -13.78 -8.82 3.98
C GLU A 82 -13.98 -8.83 2.45
N SER A 83 -13.81 -7.69 1.79
CA SER A 83 -13.90 -7.60 0.33
C SER A 83 -12.84 -8.44 -0.37
N VAL A 84 -11.61 -8.44 0.13
CA VAL A 84 -10.51 -9.23 -0.43
C VAL A 84 -10.77 -10.73 -0.26
N ASP A 85 -11.27 -11.15 0.90
CA ASP A 85 -11.62 -12.55 1.18
C ASP A 85 -12.80 -13.01 0.29
N GLU A 86 -13.85 -12.21 0.19
CA GLU A 86 -14.99 -12.48 -0.68
C GLU A 86 -14.55 -12.65 -2.14
N TRP A 87 -13.74 -11.72 -2.66
CA TRP A 87 -13.27 -11.80 -4.05
C TRP A 87 -12.35 -12.99 -4.28
N ALA A 88 -11.51 -13.33 -3.32
CA ALA A 88 -10.67 -14.51 -3.37
C ALA A 88 -11.50 -15.80 -3.39
N ALA A 89 -12.51 -15.90 -2.54
CA ALA A 89 -13.45 -17.02 -2.49
C ALA A 89 -14.22 -17.20 -3.81
N HIS A 90 -14.51 -16.11 -4.52
CA HIS A 90 -15.14 -16.13 -5.85
C HIS A 90 -14.16 -16.31 -7.01
N GLY A 91 -12.88 -16.52 -6.74
CA GLY A 91 -11.86 -16.81 -7.74
C GLY A 91 -11.42 -15.61 -8.58
N LYS A 92 -11.64 -14.37 -8.10
CA LYS A 92 -11.13 -13.17 -8.77
C LYS A 92 -9.61 -13.27 -8.91
N LYS A 93 -9.09 -12.89 -10.08
CA LYS A 93 -7.66 -12.91 -10.36
C LYS A 93 -7.03 -11.54 -10.10
N ASN A 94 -5.82 -11.57 -9.54
CA ASN A 94 -4.93 -10.42 -9.46
C ASN A 94 -4.22 -10.20 -10.81
N ILE A 95 -3.33 -9.21 -10.89
CA ILE A 95 -2.58 -8.91 -12.12
C ILE A 95 -1.54 -9.97 -12.51
N PHE A 96 -1.25 -10.92 -11.63
CA PHE A 96 -0.36 -12.06 -11.90
C PHE A 96 -1.12 -13.29 -12.43
N GLY A 97 -2.45 -13.22 -12.49
CA GLY A 97 -3.32 -14.30 -12.93
C GLY A 97 -3.68 -15.30 -11.83
N ASP A 98 -3.32 -15.01 -10.58
CA ASP A 98 -3.58 -15.85 -9.42
C ASP A 98 -4.69 -15.28 -8.53
N THR A 99 -5.33 -16.15 -7.76
CA THR A 99 -6.26 -15.75 -6.71
C THR A 99 -5.46 -15.41 -5.44
N VAL A 100 -5.81 -14.32 -4.77
CA VAL A 100 -5.15 -13.92 -3.53
C VAL A 100 -5.32 -15.01 -2.47
N HIS A 101 -4.22 -15.42 -1.85
CA HIS A 101 -4.26 -16.32 -0.71
C HIS A 101 -4.51 -15.54 0.57
N VAL A 102 -5.73 -15.65 1.10
CA VAL A 102 -6.12 -14.95 2.33
C VAL A 102 -5.84 -15.83 3.53
N VAL A 103 -5.16 -15.28 4.52
CA VAL A 103 -4.82 -15.95 5.78
C VAL A 103 -5.33 -15.10 6.94
N GLU A 104 -6.40 -15.53 7.58
CA GLU A 104 -6.90 -14.90 8.79
C GLU A 104 -6.16 -15.47 10.00
N MET A 105 -5.61 -14.56 10.80
CA MET A 105 -4.84 -14.89 12.00
C MET A 105 -5.69 -14.67 13.26
N GLN A 106 -5.10 -14.87 14.43
CA GLN A 106 -5.81 -14.78 15.72
C GLN A 106 -5.52 -13.48 16.47
N ALA A 107 -4.64 -12.66 15.92
CA ALA A 107 -4.30 -11.33 16.41
C ALA A 107 -3.52 -10.56 15.33
N GLU A 108 -3.50 -9.23 15.42
CA GLU A 108 -2.77 -8.39 14.47
C GLU A 108 -1.26 -8.66 14.51
N GLY A 109 -0.70 -8.97 15.67
CA GLY A 109 0.71 -9.40 15.77
C GLY A 109 0.98 -10.70 15.01
N GLY A 110 0.01 -11.63 15.00
CA GLY A 110 0.05 -12.84 14.17
C GLY A 110 -0.04 -12.52 12.68
N ALA A 111 -0.96 -11.62 12.29
CA ALA A 111 -1.08 -11.15 10.92
C ALA A 111 0.21 -10.48 10.43
N ALA A 112 0.86 -9.66 11.27
CA ALA A 112 2.15 -9.05 10.97
C ALA A 112 3.28 -10.09 10.84
N GLY A 113 3.25 -11.16 11.62
CA GLY A 113 4.17 -12.29 11.49
C GLY A 113 4.00 -13.04 10.18
N ALA A 114 2.75 -13.34 9.79
CA ALA A 114 2.42 -13.97 8.52
C ALA A 114 2.78 -13.06 7.32
N PHE A 115 2.48 -11.75 7.43
CA PHE A 115 2.89 -10.72 6.46
C PHE A 115 4.40 -10.71 6.24
N HIS A 116 5.18 -10.67 7.31
CA HIS A 116 6.63 -10.70 7.24
C HIS A 116 7.16 -12.01 6.63
N GLY A 117 6.65 -13.15 7.09
CA GLY A 117 7.08 -14.47 6.60
C GLY A 117 6.78 -14.69 5.12
N SER A 118 5.60 -14.29 4.64
CA SER A 118 5.26 -14.42 3.23
C SER A 118 6.08 -13.48 2.34
N LEU A 119 6.36 -12.25 2.77
CA LEU A 119 7.30 -11.37 2.06
C LEU A 119 8.71 -11.98 2.00
N GLN A 120 9.18 -12.61 3.07
CA GLN A 120 10.48 -13.31 3.04
C GLN A 120 10.50 -14.51 2.11
N SER A 121 9.37 -15.16 1.88
CA SER A 121 9.25 -16.24 0.89
C SER A 121 9.11 -15.74 -0.56
N GLY A 122 9.10 -14.42 -0.77
CA GLY A 122 9.04 -13.80 -2.10
C GLY A 122 7.64 -13.53 -2.61
N ALA A 123 6.61 -13.68 -1.78
CA ALA A 123 5.23 -13.33 -2.13
C ALA A 123 4.92 -11.87 -1.80
N LEU A 124 4.32 -11.14 -2.74
CA LEU A 124 3.83 -9.79 -2.49
C LEU A 124 2.65 -9.83 -1.52
N THR A 125 2.82 -9.21 -0.37
CA THR A 125 1.90 -9.35 0.74
C THR A 125 1.31 -8.03 1.18
N THR A 126 0.03 -8.05 1.53
CA THR A 126 -0.75 -6.90 2.01
C THR A 126 -1.42 -7.25 3.33
N THR A 127 -1.66 -6.25 4.16
CA THR A 127 -2.47 -6.35 5.38
C THR A 127 -3.32 -5.10 5.57
N TYR A 128 -4.43 -5.24 6.30
CA TYR A 128 -5.41 -4.20 6.57
C TYR A 128 -5.63 -4.10 8.07
N THR A 129 -5.44 -2.90 8.64
CA THR A 129 -5.55 -2.73 10.10
C THR A 129 -5.90 -1.28 10.48
N ALA A 130 -6.01 -1.02 11.77
CA ALA A 130 -6.28 0.28 12.37
C ALA A 130 -5.88 0.30 13.84
N SER A 131 -5.69 1.48 14.43
CA SER A 131 -5.64 1.71 15.88
C SER A 131 -4.66 0.78 16.62
N GLN A 132 -5.10 0.15 17.72
CA GLN A 132 -4.30 -0.78 18.50
C GLN A 132 -3.77 -1.95 17.69
N GLY A 133 -4.51 -2.38 16.66
CA GLY A 133 -4.06 -3.43 15.76
C GLY A 133 -2.76 -3.06 15.06
N MET A 134 -2.67 -1.82 14.57
CA MET A 134 -1.43 -1.31 13.98
C MET A 134 -0.28 -1.25 15.01
N LEU A 135 -0.56 -0.85 16.25
CA LEU A 135 0.45 -0.84 17.31
C LEU A 135 1.04 -2.23 17.58
N LEU A 136 0.21 -3.28 17.51
CA LEU A 136 0.66 -4.66 17.66
C LEU A 136 1.54 -5.14 16.48
N MET A 137 1.46 -4.47 15.33
CA MET A 137 2.29 -4.77 14.15
C MET A 137 3.66 -4.06 14.17
N ILE A 138 3.84 -3.00 14.95
CA ILE A 138 5.04 -2.13 14.96
C ILE A 138 6.35 -2.92 15.05
N PRO A 139 6.53 -3.92 15.92
CA PRO A 139 7.78 -4.68 15.99
C PRO A 139 8.14 -5.35 14.65
N ASN A 140 7.15 -5.90 13.95
CA ASN A 140 7.35 -6.53 12.65
C ASN A 140 7.54 -5.47 11.54
N MET A 141 6.93 -4.30 11.64
CA MET A 141 7.13 -3.20 10.69
C MET A 141 8.60 -2.76 10.66
N TYR A 142 9.26 -2.65 11.81
CA TYR A 142 10.70 -2.39 11.87
C TYR A 142 11.52 -3.46 11.14
N LYS A 143 11.15 -4.74 11.32
CA LYS A 143 11.82 -5.86 10.62
C LYS A 143 11.62 -5.77 9.12
N VAL A 144 10.39 -5.61 8.67
CA VAL A 144 10.03 -5.51 7.26
C VAL A 144 10.77 -4.35 6.58
N ALA A 145 10.84 -3.19 7.24
CA ALA A 145 11.56 -2.03 6.73
C ALA A 145 13.08 -2.27 6.71
N GLY A 146 13.66 -2.80 7.79
CA GLY A 146 15.10 -3.09 7.89
C GLY A 146 15.56 -4.15 6.88
N GLU A 147 14.69 -5.07 6.51
CA GLU A 147 14.97 -6.13 5.52
C GLU A 147 14.65 -5.70 4.07
N LEU A 148 14.17 -4.48 3.87
CA LEU A 148 13.83 -3.89 2.56
C LEU A 148 12.79 -4.73 1.80
N LEU A 149 11.73 -5.16 2.50
CA LEU A 149 10.67 -5.98 1.96
C LEU A 149 9.50 -5.10 1.43
N PRO A 150 9.02 -5.34 0.21
CA PRO A 150 8.06 -4.47 -0.47
C PRO A 150 6.60 -4.76 -0.07
N GLY A 151 6.28 -4.71 1.20
CA GLY A 151 4.92 -4.91 1.70
C GLY A 151 4.13 -3.61 1.84
N VAL A 152 2.81 -3.67 1.79
CA VAL A 152 1.94 -2.51 1.98
C VAL A 152 0.93 -2.77 3.08
N PHE A 153 0.89 -1.84 4.05
CA PHE A 153 -0.09 -1.79 5.13
C PHE A 153 -1.17 -0.77 4.74
N HIS A 154 -2.41 -1.21 4.57
CA HIS A 154 -3.55 -0.31 4.34
C HIS A 154 -4.25 -0.03 5.66
N ILE A 155 -4.37 1.24 6.00
CA ILE A 155 -4.83 1.68 7.31
C ILE A 155 -6.03 2.61 7.15
N ALA A 156 -7.18 2.20 7.68
CA ALA A 156 -8.28 3.12 7.95
C ALA A 156 -8.04 3.74 9.33
N ALA A 157 -7.31 4.85 9.36
CA ALA A 157 -6.72 5.44 10.56
C ALA A 157 -7.78 5.77 11.62
N ARG A 158 -7.52 5.38 12.86
CA ARG A 158 -8.45 5.43 13.98
C ARG A 158 -7.75 5.85 15.26
N ALA A 159 -8.46 6.61 16.10
CA ALA A 159 -8.00 6.99 17.43
C ALA A 159 -7.54 5.79 18.25
N LEU A 160 -6.51 6.00 19.07
CA LEU A 160 -6.07 5.01 20.05
C LEU A 160 -6.98 5.04 21.28
N ALA A 161 -7.28 3.87 21.82
CA ALA A 161 -8.01 3.78 23.08
C ALA A 161 -7.11 4.22 24.24
N ASN A 162 -7.58 5.23 24.97
CA ASN A 162 -6.97 5.70 26.22
C ASN A 162 -7.94 5.43 27.39
N HIS A 163 -8.68 6.47 27.82
CA HIS A 163 -9.70 6.32 28.88
C HIS A 163 -10.95 5.62 28.39
N ALA A 164 -11.34 5.93 27.15
CA ALA A 164 -12.49 5.37 26.49
C ALA A 164 -12.13 4.90 25.09
N LEU A 165 -12.88 3.91 24.61
CA LEU A 165 -12.79 3.47 23.23
C LEU A 165 -13.37 4.55 22.31
N SER A 166 -12.63 4.94 21.30
CA SER A 166 -13.09 5.71 20.16
C SER A 166 -12.80 4.95 18.87
N ILE A 167 -13.81 4.87 17.99
CA ILE A 167 -13.66 4.19 16.68
C ILE A 167 -13.53 5.19 15.52
N PHE A 168 -13.61 6.48 15.82
CA PHE A 168 -13.56 7.52 14.80
C PHE A 168 -12.15 7.76 14.25
N GLY A 169 -12.12 8.34 13.04
CA GLY A 169 -10.89 8.69 12.35
C GLY A 169 -10.01 9.63 13.16
N ASP A 170 -8.74 9.25 13.27
CA ASP A 170 -7.67 10.00 13.91
C ASP A 170 -6.34 9.40 13.41
N HIS A 171 -5.28 10.20 13.39
CA HIS A 171 -3.98 9.75 12.89
C HIS A 171 -3.00 9.31 14.00
N GLN A 172 -3.47 9.09 15.23
CA GLN A 172 -2.62 8.68 16.36
C GLN A 172 -1.90 7.35 16.09
N ASP A 173 -2.60 6.39 15.48
CA ASP A 173 -2.06 5.08 15.15
C ASP A 173 -0.92 5.19 14.11
N VAL A 174 -1.16 5.84 12.98
CA VAL A 174 -0.15 6.00 11.92
C VAL A 174 1.02 6.87 12.37
N MET A 175 0.77 7.90 13.18
CA MET A 175 1.83 8.72 13.76
C MET A 175 2.69 7.94 14.76
N SER A 176 2.12 6.97 15.47
CA SER A 176 2.87 6.07 16.36
C SER A 176 3.83 5.17 15.57
N ALA A 177 3.48 4.81 14.35
CA ALA A 177 4.29 3.95 13.49
C ALA A 177 5.28 4.70 12.59
N ARG A 178 5.29 6.04 12.59
CA ARG A 178 6.13 6.86 11.68
C ARG A 178 7.63 6.58 11.76
N ALA A 179 8.11 6.06 12.89
CA ALA A 179 9.52 5.78 13.11
C ALA A 179 9.96 4.39 12.64
N THR A 180 9.05 3.56 12.11
CA THR A 180 9.33 2.17 11.73
C THR A 180 10.21 2.01 10.49
N GLY A 181 10.37 3.08 9.70
CA GLY A 181 11.08 3.06 8.42
C GLY A 181 10.21 2.77 7.21
N CYS A 182 8.90 2.59 7.41
CA CYS A 182 7.94 2.53 6.31
C CYS A 182 7.74 3.91 5.69
N ALA A 183 7.61 3.99 4.36
CA ALA A 183 7.12 5.18 3.69
C ALA A 183 5.62 5.36 3.97
N MET A 184 5.14 6.59 3.97
CA MET A 184 3.76 6.90 4.33
C MET A 184 3.08 7.69 3.22
N LEU A 185 1.89 7.25 2.81
CA LEU A 185 0.99 7.97 1.90
C LEU A 185 -0.35 8.18 2.60
N ALA A 186 -0.86 9.42 2.53
CA ALA A 186 -2.15 9.81 3.09
C ALA A 186 -3.12 10.19 1.98
N GLU A 187 -4.33 9.70 2.05
CA GLU A 187 -5.40 9.97 1.08
C GLU A 187 -6.60 10.65 1.76
N ALA A 188 -7.18 11.63 1.07
CA ALA A 188 -8.29 12.42 1.57
C ALA A 188 -9.66 12.01 1.01
N ASN A 189 -9.73 11.19 -0.02
CA ASN A 189 -10.97 10.76 -0.68
C ASN A 189 -10.78 9.43 -1.40
N ALA A 190 -11.89 8.79 -1.82
CA ALA A 190 -11.87 7.47 -2.45
C ALA A 190 -11.14 7.44 -3.81
N GLN A 191 -11.10 8.55 -4.55
CA GLN A 191 -10.33 8.62 -5.79
C GLN A 191 -8.83 8.64 -5.53
N GLU A 192 -8.39 9.44 -4.55
CA GLU A 192 -6.97 9.43 -4.14
C GLU A 192 -6.54 8.07 -3.64
N ILE A 193 -7.40 7.36 -2.89
CA ILE A 193 -7.12 5.98 -2.47
C ILE A 193 -6.92 5.07 -3.69
N MET A 194 -7.80 5.14 -4.68
CA MET A 194 -7.68 4.33 -5.91
C MET A 194 -6.33 4.58 -6.61
N ASP A 195 -5.91 5.83 -6.70
CA ASP A 195 -4.70 6.23 -7.42
C ASP A 195 -3.42 5.98 -6.57
N LEU A 196 -3.39 6.44 -5.31
CA LEU A 196 -2.19 6.42 -4.49
C LEU A 196 -1.89 5.04 -3.89
N ALA A 197 -2.91 4.23 -3.58
CA ALA A 197 -2.68 2.86 -3.14
C ALA A 197 -1.96 2.04 -4.22
N GLY A 198 -2.32 2.22 -5.50
CA GLY A 198 -1.58 1.62 -6.61
C GLY A 198 -0.13 2.09 -6.66
N ILE A 199 0.10 3.38 -6.46
CA ILE A 199 1.45 3.97 -6.40
C ILE A 199 2.23 3.38 -5.21
N ALA A 200 1.60 3.18 -4.05
CA ALA A 200 2.25 2.58 -2.89
C ALA A 200 2.82 1.19 -3.20
N HIS A 201 2.04 0.32 -3.86
CA HIS A 201 2.49 -1.00 -4.27
C HIS A 201 3.62 -0.94 -5.31
N LEU A 202 3.47 -0.13 -6.34
CA LEU A 202 4.50 0.03 -7.39
C LEU A 202 5.81 0.59 -6.82
N ALA A 203 5.70 1.60 -5.95
CA ALA A 203 6.86 2.23 -5.30
C ALA A 203 7.52 1.29 -4.28
N ALA A 204 6.72 0.49 -3.55
CA ALA A 204 7.25 -0.52 -2.63
C ALA A 204 8.11 -1.54 -3.37
N ILE A 205 7.62 -2.09 -4.49
CA ILE A 205 8.37 -3.04 -5.31
C ILE A 205 9.66 -2.41 -5.84
N LYS A 206 9.56 -1.23 -6.46
CA LYS A 206 10.69 -0.57 -7.11
C LYS A 206 11.72 -0.05 -6.11
N GLY A 207 11.25 0.55 -5.01
CA GLY A 207 12.11 1.17 -3.99
C GLY A 207 12.59 0.19 -2.93
N ARG A 208 11.98 -1.02 -2.84
CA ARG A 208 12.24 -1.99 -1.78
C ARG A 208 12.05 -1.39 -0.38
N VAL A 209 10.94 -0.67 -0.23
CA VAL A 209 10.54 0.01 0.99
C VAL A 209 9.09 -0.37 1.28
N PRO A 210 8.73 -0.81 2.49
CA PRO A 210 7.33 -1.01 2.83
C PRO A 210 6.59 0.32 2.94
N PHE A 211 5.29 0.30 2.66
CA PHE A 211 4.44 1.48 2.72
C PHE A 211 3.34 1.32 3.77
N ILE A 212 3.04 2.41 4.44
CA ILE A 212 1.80 2.66 5.17
C ILE A 212 0.96 3.55 4.26
N ASN A 213 -0.09 3.00 3.70
CA ASN A 213 -1.08 3.69 2.88
C ASN A 213 -2.32 3.91 3.73
N PHE A 214 -2.69 5.16 4.04
CA PHE A 214 -3.69 5.43 5.05
C PHE A 214 -4.63 6.57 4.71
N PHE A 215 -5.83 6.47 5.21
CA PHE A 215 -6.91 7.45 5.09
C PHE A 215 -7.74 7.46 6.37
N ASP A 216 -8.54 8.52 6.57
CA ASP A 216 -9.39 8.65 7.75
C ASP A 216 -10.42 7.52 7.86
N GLY A 217 -10.43 6.87 9.00
CA GLY A 217 -11.47 5.92 9.37
C GLY A 217 -12.84 6.60 9.49
N PHE A 218 -13.90 5.93 9.03
CA PHE A 218 -15.28 6.37 8.90
C PHE A 218 -15.50 7.55 7.95
N ARG A 219 -14.72 8.61 7.98
CA ARG A 219 -14.87 9.73 7.06
C ARG A 219 -14.57 9.30 5.63
N THR A 220 -13.29 8.99 5.35
CA THR A 220 -12.89 8.58 4.01
C THR A 220 -13.18 7.11 3.75
N SER A 221 -12.98 6.24 4.76
CA SER A 221 -13.14 4.79 4.60
C SER A 221 -14.55 4.36 4.24
N HIS A 222 -15.59 5.08 4.69
CA HIS A 222 -17.00 4.76 4.48
C HIS A 222 -17.75 5.83 3.66
N GLU A 223 -17.06 6.86 3.19
CA GLU A 223 -17.66 7.88 2.34
C GLU A 223 -17.85 7.33 0.93
N ILE A 224 -19.10 7.28 0.48
CA ILE A 224 -19.45 6.78 -0.86
C ILE A 224 -19.22 7.88 -1.88
N GLN A 225 -18.37 7.60 -2.86
CA GLN A 225 -18.01 8.51 -3.94
C GLN A 225 -18.10 7.84 -5.31
N LYS A 226 -18.16 8.66 -6.36
CA LYS A 226 -17.93 8.19 -7.74
C LYS A 226 -16.44 8.18 -8.00
N VAL A 227 -15.90 7.01 -8.33
CA VAL A 227 -14.47 6.76 -8.52
C VAL A 227 -14.21 6.28 -9.93
N GLU A 228 -13.28 6.88 -10.63
CA GLU A 228 -12.71 6.35 -11.87
C GLU A 228 -11.82 5.16 -11.54
N VAL A 229 -12.22 3.98 -11.98
CA VAL A 229 -11.57 2.72 -11.62
C VAL A 229 -10.44 2.41 -12.60
N LEU A 230 -9.27 2.07 -12.06
CA LEU A 230 -8.14 1.57 -12.83
C LEU A 230 -8.36 0.09 -13.18
N ASP A 231 -8.31 -0.26 -14.44
CA ASP A 231 -8.38 -1.67 -14.87
C ASP A 231 -7.05 -2.38 -14.57
N TYR A 232 -7.13 -3.65 -14.22
CA TYR A 232 -5.93 -4.46 -13.90
C TYR A 232 -4.98 -4.60 -15.10
N ASP A 233 -5.51 -4.57 -16.32
CA ASP A 233 -4.70 -4.57 -17.54
C ASP A 233 -3.89 -3.27 -17.72
N GLU A 234 -4.35 -2.15 -17.13
CA GLU A 234 -3.61 -0.89 -17.09
C GLU A 234 -2.52 -0.89 -16.01
N LEU A 235 -2.72 -1.62 -14.92
CA LEU A 235 -1.81 -1.70 -13.78
C LEU A 235 -0.63 -2.66 -14.01
N ALA A 236 -0.89 -3.81 -14.62
CA ALA A 236 0.12 -4.85 -14.82
C ALA A 236 1.39 -4.37 -15.56
N PRO A 237 1.30 -3.54 -16.63
CA PRO A 237 2.48 -3.02 -17.32
C PRO A 237 3.30 -2.00 -16.51
N LEU A 238 2.76 -1.45 -15.41
CA LEU A 238 3.43 -0.46 -14.58
C LEU A 238 4.44 -1.06 -13.61
N ILE A 239 4.38 -2.37 -13.39
CA ILE A 239 5.31 -3.06 -12.49
C ILE A 239 6.72 -3.04 -13.08
N ASP A 240 7.67 -2.63 -12.26
CA ASP A 240 9.09 -2.83 -12.55
C ASP A 240 9.44 -4.33 -12.42
N GLN A 241 9.38 -5.04 -13.54
CA GLN A 241 9.60 -6.49 -13.61
C GLN A 241 11.00 -6.89 -13.13
N LYS A 242 11.99 -6.02 -13.31
CA LYS A 242 13.35 -6.28 -12.84
C LYS A 242 13.38 -6.22 -11.30
N ALA A 243 12.82 -5.19 -10.72
CA ALA A 243 12.75 -5.05 -9.25
C ALA A 243 11.96 -6.19 -8.61
N LEU A 244 10.84 -6.62 -9.23
CA LEU A 244 10.06 -7.77 -8.77
C LEU A 244 10.87 -9.07 -8.84
N ALA A 245 11.58 -9.31 -9.94
CA ALA A 245 12.44 -10.49 -10.09
C ALA A 245 13.58 -10.49 -9.06
N GLU A 246 14.21 -9.34 -8.80
CA GLU A 246 15.24 -9.18 -7.79
C GLU A 246 14.70 -9.44 -6.37
N PHE A 247 13.47 -8.98 -6.07
CA PHE A 247 12.81 -9.29 -4.81
C PHE A 247 12.60 -10.79 -4.62
N ARG A 248 12.04 -11.46 -5.63
CA ARG A 248 11.78 -12.92 -5.60
C ARG A 248 13.07 -13.75 -5.55
N ALA A 249 14.12 -13.33 -6.24
CA ALA A 249 15.43 -13.99 -6.19
C ALA A 249 16.10 -13.94 -4.81
N ARG A 250 15.67 -13.01 -3.94
CA ARG A 250 16.12 -12.90 -2.55
C ARG A 250 15.21 -13.60 -1.54
N ALA A 251 14.22 -14.34 -2.01
CA ALA A 251 13.38 -15.16 -1.14
C ALA A 251 14.23 -16.15 -0.35
N LEU A 252 13.74 -16.54 0.83
CA LEU A 252 14.38 -17.58 1.63
C LEU A 252 14.34 -18.91 0.84
N ASN A 253 15.53 -19.38 0.46
CA ASN A 253 15.70 -20.63 -0.25
C ASN A 253 16.85 -21.40 0.41
N PRO A 254 16.65 -22.64 0.87
CA PRO A 254 17.71 -23.45 1.48
C PRO A 254 18.89 -23.73 0.55
N ASP A 255 18.66 -23.78 -0.76
CA ASP A 255 19.72 -23.99 -1.76
C ASP A 255 20.56 -22.73 -2.01
N HIS A 256 19.99 -21.55 -1.71
CA HIS A 256 20.65 -20.25 -1.86
C HIS A 256 20.36 -19.37 -0.63
N PRO A 257 20.96 -19.69 0.53
CA PRO A 257 20.64 -18.97 1.76
C PRO A 257 21.10 -17.52 1.69
N VAL A 258 20.20 -16.61 2.08
CA VAL A 258 20.48 -15.19 2.21
C VAL A 258 20.44 -14.81 3.68
N ILE A 259 21.53 -14.23 4.18
CA ILE A 259 21.57 -13.70 5.55
C ILE A 259 20.90 -12.32 5.52
N ARG A 260 19.88 -12.19 6.34
CA ARG A 260 19.20 -10.92 6.62
C ARG A 260 19.37 -10.61 8.10
N GLY A 261 20.17 -9.60 8.40
CA GLY A 261 20.47 -9.19 9.76
C GLY A 261 19.42 -8.31 10.38
#